data_8f50161f02729d14e4752abb5ec55a10
#
_entry.id   8f50161f02729d14e4752abb5ec55a10
#
_cell.length_a   1.000
_cell.length_b   1.000
_cell.length_c   1.000
_cell.angle_alpha   90.00
_cell.angle_beta   90.00
_cell.angle_gamma   90.00
#
_symmetry.space_group_name_H-M   'P 1'
#
loop_
_entity.id
_entity.type
_entity.pdbx_description
1 polymer ?
#
loop_
_entity_poly.entity_id
_entity_poly.type
_entity_poly.pdbx_seq_one_letter_code
_entity_poly.pdbx_strand_id
1 'polypeptide(L)'
;MEEKVYAGVLGKMIGVYLGRPVEGWQYEEIARRFGEVETYVNDACGAPLIVPDDDLSGTFAFLRAIEDAHGRAGAQSFADAWLNYVIENKTIFWWGGYGRSAEHTAYINLKNGLTPPASGAAATNGKSLSTQIGAQIFIDGIALACPDDPERAASIARAAASVSHDGIAVSAACFLAAMESMAFSEKRLEQLFE
;
A
#
# COMPACT_ATOMS: atom_id res chain seq x y z
N MET A 1 19.52 -12.57 -2.78
CA MET A 1 18.66 -11.42 -3.07
C MET A 1 17.28 -11.91 -3.53
N GLU A 2 17.18 -12.62 -4.63
CA GLU A 2 15.92 -13.14 -5.20
C GLU A 2 15.04 -13.90 -4.19
N GLU A 3 15.64 -14.79 -3.39
CA GLU A 3 14.90 -15.55 -2.36
C GLU A 3 14.24 -14.64 -1.32
N LYS A 4 14.89 -13.53 -0.95
CA LYS A 4 14.31 -12.57 0.01
C LYS A 4 13.19 -11.76 -0.61
N VAL A 5 13.34 -11.34 -1.86
CA VAL A 5 12.25 -10.68 -2.60
C VAL A 5 11.07 -11.63 -2.75
N TYR A 6 11.32 -12.88 -3.13
CA TYR A 6 10.27 -13.91 -3.20
C TYR A 6 9.56 -14.11 -1.85
N ALA A 7 10.33 -14.20 -0.76
CA ALA A 7 9.77 -14.33 0.58
C ALA A 7 8.92 -13.12 0.99
N GLY A 8 9.36 -11.90 0.66
CA GLY A 8 8.60 -10.67 0.91
C GLY A 8 7.27 -10.64 0.14
N VAL A 9 7.31 -10.94 -1.16
CA VAL A 9 6.09 -11.04 -1.99
C VAL A 9 5.15 -12.12 -1.45
N LEU A 10 5.67 -13.30 -1.12
CA LEU A 10 4.87 -14.39 -0.57
C LEU A 10 4.29 -14.02 0.80
N GLY A 11 5.08 -13.39 1.67
CA GLY A 11 4.62 -12.90 2.97
C GLY A 11 3.47 -11.90 2.85
N LYS A 12 3.58 -10.94 1.92
CA LYS A 12 2.50 -10.01 1.59
C LYS A 12 1.23 -10.75 1.18
N MET A 13 1.33 -11.69 0.25
CA MET A 13 0.17 -12.47 -0.22
C MET A 13 -0.47 -13.28 0.90
N ILE A 14 0.33 -13.94 1.72
CA ILE A 14 -0.16 -14.73 2.86
C ILE A 14 -0.88 -13.80 3.85
N GLY A 15 -0.27 -12.68 4.22
CA GLY A 15 -0.86 -11.72 5.16
C GLY A 15 -2.19 -11.17 4.70
N VAL A 16 -2.28 -10.76 3.43
CA VAL A 16 -3.54 -10.25 2.84
C VAL A 16 -4.63 -11.31 2.90
N TYR A 17 -4.39 -12.51 2.42
CA TYR A 17 -5.42 -13.56 2.40
C TYR A 17 -5.73 -14.16 3.77
N LEU A 18 -4.81 -14.05 4.73
CA LEU A 18 -5.07 -14.42 6.12
C LEU A 18 -6.01 -13.41 6.81
N GLY A 19 -5.77 -12.11 6.59
CA GLY A 19 -6.55 -11.03 7.21
C GLY A 19 -7.89 -10.74 6.52
N ARG A 20 -7.97 -10.91 5.21
CA ARG A 20 -9.12 -10.55 4.40
C ARG A 20 -10.48 -11.06 4.88
N PRO A 21 -10.65 -12.33 5.32
CA PRO A 21 -11.95 -12.85 5.76
C PRO A 21 -12.51 -12.17 7.00
N VAL A 22 -11.65 -11.53 7.80
CA VAL A 22 -12.00 -10.86 9.06
C VAL A 22 -11.81 -9.35 9.01
N GLU A 23 -11.56 -8.80 7.84
CA GLU A 23 -11.39 -7.37 7.63
C GLU A 23 -12.60 -6.58 8.15
N GLY A 24 -12.34 -5.53 8.92
CA GLY A 24 -13.38 -4.71 9.55
C GLY A 24 -14.05 -5.32 10.78
N TRP A 25 -13.66 -6.52 11.18
CA TRP A 25 -14.19 -7.13 12.41
C TRP A 25 -13.52 -6.55 13.66
N GLN A 26 -14.24 -6.56 14.78
CA GLN A 26 -13.66 -6.23 16.07
C GLN A 26 -12.77 -7.37 16.56
N TYR A 27 -11.67 -7.03 17.25
CA TYR A 27 -10.73 -8.02 17.78
C TYR A 27 -11.42 -9.10 18.65
N GLU A 28 -12.34 -8.67 19.52
CA GLU A 28 -13.08 -9.56 20.42
C GLU A 28 -13.93 -10.58 19.65
N GLU A 29 -14.47 -10.19 18.51
CA GLU A 29 -15.24 -11.10 17.64
C GLU A 29 -14.31 -12.12 16.97
N ILE A 30 -13.15 -11.69 16.48
CA ILE A 30 -12.14 -12.58 15.89
C ILE A 30 -11.66 -13.58 16.95
N ALA A 31 -11.24 -13.08 18.12
CA ALA A 31 -10.72 -13.88 19.21
C ALA A 31 -11.76 -14.89 19.72
N ARG A 32 -13.04 -14.48 19.82
CA ARG A 32 -14.13 -15.35 20.25
C ARG A 32 -14.42 -16.47 19.24
N ARG A 33 -14.34 -16.18 17.95
CA ARG A 33 -14.73 -17.12 16.89
C ARG A 33 -13.61 -18.05 16.46
N PHE A 34 -12.39 -17.55 16.40
CA PHE A 34 -11.24 -18.24 15.83
C PHE A 34 -10.09 -18.43 16.82
N GLY A 35 -10.07 -17.67 17.93
CA GLY A 35 -8.89 -17.57 18.77
C GLY A 35 -7.77 -16.83 18.07
N GLU A 36 -6.57 -17.38 18.10
CA GLU A 36 -5.44 -16.93 17.29
C GLU A 36 -5.60 -17.47 15.87
N VAL A 37 -5.49 -16.57 14.87
CA VAL A 37 -5.68 -16.93 13.45
C VAL A 37 -4.33 -17.34 12.86
N GLU A 38 -4.07 -18.64 12.83
CA GLU A 38 -2.84 -19.23 12.28
C GLU A 38 -3.04 -19.84 10.88
N THR A 39 -4.28 -19.99 10.43
CA THR A 39 -4.63 -20.59 9.14
C THR A 39 -5.72 -19.79 8.46
N TYR A 40 -5.92 -20.01 7.17
CA TYR A 40 -6.98 -19.36 6.41
C TYR A 40 -8.38 -19.74 6.94
N VAL A 41 -9.14 -18.73 7.33
CA VAL A 41 -10.51 -18.87 7.88
C VAL A 41 -11.61 -18.50 6.87
N ASN A 42 -11.25 -18.33 5.62
CA ASN A 42 -12.14 -17.92 4.53
C ASN A 42 -13.37 -18.84 4.39
N ASP A 43 -13.21 -20.15 4.47
CA ASP A 43 -14.34 -21.10 4.35
C ASP A 43 -15.32 -20.93 5.52
N ALA A 44 -14.81 -20.75 6.74
CA ALA A 44 -15.63 -20.49 7.91
C ALA A 44 -16.36 -19.14 7.88
N CYS A 45 -15.85 -18.19 7.07
CA CYS A 45 -16.47 -16.90 6.82
C CYS A 45 -17.37 -16.88 5.58
N GLY A 46 -17.44 -17.99 4.82
CA GLY A 46 -18.19 -18.06 3.57
C GLY A 46 -17.60 -17.19 2.45
N ALA A 47 -16.30 -16.92 2.50
CA ALA A 47 -15.58 -16.08 1.56
C ALA A 47 -14.65 -16.92 0.67
N PRO A 48 -14.48 -16.59 -0.62
CA PRO A 48 -13.47 -17.24 -1.45
C PRO A 48 -12.06 -16.90 -0.95
N LEU A 49 -11.12 -17.85 -1.04
CA LEU A 49 -9.74 -17.62 -0.61
C LEU A 49 -9.06 -16.53 -1.47
N ILE A 50 -9.18 -16.66 -2.78
CA ILE A 50 -8.51 -15.74 -3.71
C ILE A 50 -9.54 -14.78 -4.27
N VAL A 51 -9.37 -13.51 -3.97
CA VAL A 51 -10.18 -12.39 -4.47
C VAL A 51 -9.25 -11.26 -4.93
N PRO A 52 -9.70 -10.41 -5.86
CA PRO A 52 -9.00 -9.16 -6.12
C PRO A 52 -8.90 -8.33 -4.83
N ASP A 53 -7.70 -7.81 -4.58
CA ASP A 53 -7.40 -7.07 -3.37
C ASP A 53 -6.50 -5.89 -3.71
N ASP A 54 -6.77 -4.72 -3.12
CA ASP A 54 -6.02 -3.50 -3.39
C ASP A 54 -4.65 -3.51 -2.72
N ASP A 55 -4.49 -4.17 -1.59
CA ASP A 55 -3.18 -4.39 -0.96
C ASP A 55 -2.18 -5.07 -1.89
N LEU A 56 -2.67 -5.99 -2.72
CA LEU A 56 -1.84 -6.67 -3.72
C LEU A 56 -1.76 -5.87 -5.01
N SER A 57 -2.90 -5.52 -5.58
CA SER A 57 -2.94 -4.89 -6.91
C SER A 57 -2.34 -3.49 -6.91
N GLY A 58 -2.53 -2.70 -5.83
CA GLY A 58 -1.90 -1.40 -5.66
C GLY A 58 -0.40 -1.49 -5.54
N THR A 59 0.09 -2.38 -4.69
CA THR A 59 1.53 -2.63 -4.52
C THR A 59 2.24 -2.90 -5.85
N PHE A 60 1.70 -3.81 -6.67
CA PHE A 60 2.34 -4.17 -7.94
C PHE A 60 2.08 -3.16 -9.06
N ALA A 61 0.93 -2.47 -9.07
CA ALA A 61 0.68 -1.40 -10.03
C ALA A 61 1.65 -0.23 -9.84
N PHE A 62 1.96 0.12 -8.59
CA PHE A 62 2.89 1.22 -8.31
C PHE A 62 4.34 0.87 -8.57
N LEU A 63 4.70 -0.40 -8.48
CA LEU A 63 6.03 -0.86 -8.90
C LEU A 63 6.29 -0.54 -10.38
N ARG A 64 5.25 -0.53 -11.21
CA ARG A 64 5.34 -0.11 -12.62
C ARG A 64 5.85 1.32 -12.78
N ALA A 65 5.54 2.24 -11.86
CA ALA A 65 6.07 3.60 -11.90
C ALA A 65 7.61 3.63 -11.85
N ILE A 66 8.21 2.75 -11.05
CA ILE A 66 9.66 2.64 -10.93
C ILE A 66 10.26 2.08 -12.21
N GLU A 67 9.62 1.07 -12.78
CA GLU A 67 10.04 0.45 -14.04
C GLU A 67 9.95 1.43 -15.21
N ASP A 68 8.82 2.08 -15.40
CA ASP A 68 8.57 3.04 -16.48
C ASP A 68 9.48 4.27 -16.40
N ALA A 69 9.84 4.68 -15.20
CA ALA A 69 10.79 5.76 -14.94
C ALA A 69 12.27 5.31 -14.91
N HIS A 70 12.56 4.06 -15.30
CA HIS A 70 13.92 3.50 -15.29
C HIS A 70 14.65 3.70 -13.96
N GLY A 71 13.94 3.46 -12.85
CA GLY A 71 14.46 3.56 -11.48
C GLY A 71 14.51 5.00 -10.91
N ARG A 72 14.05 6.00 -11.63
CA ARG A 72 14.04 7.43 -11.22
C ARG A 72 12.63 7.96 -10.97
N ALA A 73 11.77 7.14 -10.38
CA ALA A 73 10.39 7.50 -10.13
C ALA A 73 10.26 8.65 -9.13
N GLY A 74 9.50 9.66 -9.51
CA GLY A 74 9.05 10.76 -8.66
C GLY A 74 7.52 10.74 -8.53
N ALA A 75 6.94 11.70 -7.81
CA ALA A 75 5.50 11.75 -7.58
C ALA A 75 4.68 11.76 -8.90
N GLN A 76 5.16 12.45 -9.95
CA GLN A 76 4.50 12.45 -11.24
C GLN A 76 4.54 11.06 -11.90
N SER A 77 5.65 10.31 -11.81
CA SER A 77 5.74 8.95 -12.35
C SER A 77 4.70 8.02 -11.72
N PHE A 78 4.46 8.17 -10.42
CA PHE A 78 3.41 7.42 -9.72
C PHE A 78 2.02 7.88 -10.15
N ALA A 79 1.76 9.19 -10.32
CA ALA A 79 0.50 9.69 -10.85
C ALA A 79 0.22 9.14 -12.25
N ASP A 80 1.22 9.10 -13.11
CA ASP A 80 1.12 8.54 -14.46
C ASP A 80 0.80 7.03 -14.42
N ALA A 81 1.43 6.29 -13.49
CA ALA A 81 1.11 4.87 -13.28
C ALA A 81 -0.35 4.68 -12.81
N TRP A 82 -0.86 5.54 -11.93
CA TRP A 82 -2.27 5.51 -11.54
C TRP A 82 -3.18 5.69 -12.74
N LEU A 83 -2.92 6.67 -13.61
CA LEU A 83 -3.73 6.94 -14.79
C LEU A 83 -3.61 5.85 -15.86
N ASN A 84 -2.45 5.20 -15.96
CA ASN A 84 -2.19 4.19 -16.98
C ASN A 84 -2.65 2.78 -16.58
N TYR A 85 -2.55 2.42 -15.28
CA TYR A 85 -2.75 1.04 -14.85
C TYR A 85 -4.02 0.81 -14.01
N VAL A 86 -4.61 1.87 -13.46
CA VAL A 86 -5.91 1.76 -12.79
C VAL A 86 -7.03 1.75 -13.82
N ILE A 87 -7.81 0.68 -13.83
CA ILE A 87 -8.96 0.52 -14.73
C ILE A 87 -10.23 0.50 -13.87
N GLU A 88 -11.08 1.51 -14.05
CA GLU A 88 -12.33 1.63 -13.32
C GLU A 88 -13.17 0.35 -13.41
N ASN A 89 -13.72 -0.05 -12.27
CA ASN A 89 -14.52 -1.27 -12.12
C ASN A 89 -13.80 -2.59 -12.45
N LYS A 90 -12.47 -2.59 -12.60
CA LYS A 90 -11.67 -3.82 -12.86
C LYS A 90 -10.47 -3.96 -11.95
N THR A 91 -9.78 -2.88 -11.68
CA THR A 91 -8.62 -2.85 -10.79
C THR A 91 -8.82 -1.79 -9.75
N ILE A 92 -8.36 -1.99 -8.58
CA ILE A 92 -8.11 -1.12 -7.44
C ILE A 92 -8.98 0.15 -7.31
N PHE A 93 -9.25 0.64 -6.11
CA PHE A 93 -9.54 2.02 -5.69
C PHE A 93 -10.95 2.61 -5.80
N TRP A 94 -11.98 1.94 -6.19
CA TRP A 94 -13.35 2.53 -6.13
C TRP A 94 -14.16 2.13 -4.93
N TRP A 95 -13.55 1.48 -3.98
CA TRP A 95 -14.20 1.07 -2.73
C TRP A 95 -14.34 2.31 -1.84
N GLY A 96 -15.53 2.71 -1.54
CA GLY A 96 -15.85 3.87 -0.74
C GLY A 96 -16.21 5.13 -1.52
N GLY A 97 -15.68 5.34 -2.73
CA GLY A 97 -16.08 6.45 -3.61
C GLY A 97 -15.35 7.76 -3.38
N TYR A 98 -15.62 8.73 -4.24
CA TYR A 98 -15.11 10.09 -4.16
C TYR A 98 -15.50 10.76 -2.84
N GLY A 99 -14.55 11.40 -2.16
CA GLY A 99 -14.75 12.03 -0.86
C GLY A 99 -14.86 11.06 0.32
N ARG A 100 -14.68 9.74 0.10
CA ARG A 100 -14.74 8.70 1.13
C ARG A 100 -13.46 7.87 1.20
N SER A 101 -12.89 7.50 0.06
CA SER A 101 -11.60 6.85 -0.06
C SER A 101 -10.56 7.86 -0.55
N ALA A 102 -9.40 7.91 0.11
CA ALA A 102 -8.29 8.77 -0.27
C ALA A 102 -7.82 8.44 -1.69
N GLU A 103 -7.70 7.16 -1.99
CA GLU A 103 -7.24 6.64 -3.27
C GLU A 103 -8.19 6.98 -4.40
N HIS A 104 -9.48 6.69 -4.24
CA HIS A 104 -10.47 7.00 -5.26
C HIS A 104 -10.57 8.51 -5.51
N THR A 105 -10.51 9.29 -4.44
CA THR A 105 -10.54 10.77 -4.54
C THR A 105 -9.32 11.29 -5.29
N ALA A 106 -8.12 10.81 -4.96
CA ALA A 106 -6.90 11.19 -5.66
C ALA A 106 -6.94 10.78 -7.14
N TYR A 107 -7.43 9.58 -7.45
CA TYR A 107 -7.59 9.12 -8.83
C TYR A 107 -8.49 10.06 -9.65
N ILE A 108 -9.64 10.44 -9.11
CA ILE A 108 -10.54 11.39 -9.77
C ILE A 108 -9.89 12.78 -9.90
N ASN A 109 -9.16 13.21 -8.87
CA ASN A 109 -8.40 14.47 -8.92
C ASN A 109 -7.36 14.46 -10.05
N LEU A 110 -6.61 13.36 -10.19
CA LEU A 110 -5.64 13.17 -11.28
C LEU A 110 -6.33 13.22 -12.65
N LYS A 111 -7.47 12.53 -12.81
CA LYS A 111 -8.27 12.58 -14.06
C LYS A 111 -8.77 13.96 -14.38
N ASN A 112 -8.99 14.81 -13.38
CA ASN A 112 -9.39 16.21 -13.54
C ASN A 112 -8.19 17.17 -13.67
N GLY A 113 -6.97 16.64 -13.79
CA GLY A 113 -5.77 17.42 -14.05
C GLY A 113 -5.05 17.97 -12.81
N LEU A 114 -5.45 17.57 -11.59
CA LEU A 114 -4.64 17.87 -10.40
C LEU A 114 -3.41 16.96 -10.38
N THR A 115 -2.24 17.55 -10.17
CA THR A 115 -0.98 16.81 -10.06
C THR A 115 -0.57 16.61 -8.60
N PRO A 116 0.27 15.60 -8.27
CA PRO A 116 0.83 15.48 -6.93
C PRO A 116 1.68 16.71 -6.54
N PRO A 117 1.70 17.11 -5.26
CA PRO A 117 0.97 16.49 -4.16
C PRO A 117 -0.48 16.99 -4.01
N ALA A 118 -0.94 17.93 -4.86
CA ALA A 118 -2.28 18.53 -4.73
C ALA A 118 -3.40 17.49 -4.86
N SER A 119 -3.20 16.41 -5.65
CA SER A 119 -4.18 15.34 -5.82
C SER A 119 -4.54 14.63 -4.51
N GLY A 120 -3.57 14.48 -3.58
CA GLY A 120 -3.73 13.82 -2.30
C GLY A 120 -3.72 14.74 -1.08
N ALA A 121 -3.43 16.04 -1.26
CA ALA A 121 -3.17 16.96 -0.18
C ALA A 121 -4.37 17.20 0.74
N ALA A 122 -4.11 17.37 2.01
CA ALA A 122 -5.13 17.72 3.02
C ALA A 122 -5.80 19.08 2.72
N ALA A 123 -5.08 19.99 2.07
CA ALA A 123 -5.62 21.27 1.62
C ALA A 123 -6.69 21.09 0.52
N THR A 124 -6.60 20.04 -0.29
CA THR A 124 -7.55 19.72 -1.36
C THR A 124 -8.69 18.84 -0.85
N ASN A 125 -8.37 17.79 -0.11
CA ASN A 125 -9.29 16.69 0.20
C ASN A 125 -9.79 16.68 1.66
N GLY A 126 -9.21 17.52 2.51
CA GLY A 126 -9.45 17.50 3.96
C GLY A 126 -8.56 16.49 4.69
N LYS A 127 -8.22 16.82 5.95
CA LYS A 127 -7.27 16.06 6.76
C LYS A 127 -7.71 14.61 6.98
N SER A 128 -8.97 14.38 7.34
CA SER A 128 -9.49 13.04 7.64
C SER A 128 -9.33 12.08 6.47
N LEU A 129 -9.58 12.55 5.24
CA LEU A 129 -9.45 11.73 4.05
C LEU A 129 -7.98 11.48 3.71
N SER A 130 -7.17 12.54 3.67
CA SER A 130 -5.76 12.45 3.26
C SER A 130 -4.86 11.71 4.25
N THR A 131 -5.35 11.37 5.45
CA THR A 131 -4.59 10.60 6.44
C THR A 131 -5.12 9.19 6.65
N GLN A 132 -5.87 8.63 5.70
CA GLN A 132 -6.27 7.23 5.70
C GLN A 132 -5.07 6.30 5.52
N ILE A 133 -5.28 5.01 5.75
CA ILE A 133 -4.19 4.03 5.84
C ILE A 133 -3.58 3.64 4.49
N GLY A 134 -4.27 3.85 3.38
CA GLY A 134 -3.91 3.30 2.07
C GLY A 134 -2.48 3.56 1.61
N ALA A 135 -1.87 4.70 2.01
CA ALA A 135 -0.47 4.95 1.69
C ALA A 135 0.49 3.88 2.22
N GLN A 136 0.15 3.23 3.33
CA GLN A 136 0.99 2.24 4.00
C GLN A 136 0.88 0.86 3.36
N ILE A 137 -0.28 0.52 2.82
CA ILE A 137 -0.54 -0.81 2.26
C ILE A 137 0.03 -1.03 0.85
N PHE A 138 0.53 0.02 0.20
CA PHE A 138 1.03 -0.05 -1.18
C PHE A 138 2.55 0.01 -1.33
N ILE A 139 3.31 0.17 -0.23
CA ILE A 139 4.74 0.46 -0.30
C ILE A 139 5.65 -0.76 -0.34
N ASP A 140 5.16 -1.95 -0.02
CA ASP A 140 6.00 -3.16 0.06
C ASP A 140 6.79 -3.40 -1.24
N GLY A 141 6.17 -3.20 -2.41
CA GLY A 141 6.87 -3.32 -3.69
C GLY A 141 8.03 -2.34 -3.84
N ILE A 142 7.89 -1.13 -3.28
CA ILE A 142 8.94 -0.10 -3.27
C ILE A 142 10.09 -0.54 -2.36
N ALA A 143 9.77 -1.02 -1.17
CA ALA A 143 10.76 -1.52 -0.21
C ALA A 143 11.55 -2.70 -0.79
N LEU A 144 10.85 -3.67 -1.39
CA LEU A 144 11.47 -4.82 -2.06
C LEU A 144 12.35 -4.44 -3.26
N ALA A 145 12.07 -3.31 -3.92
CA ALA A 145 12.89 -2.76 -5.00
C ALA A 145 14.11 -1.96 -4.50
N CYS A 146 14.21 -1.70 -3.21
CA CYS A 146 15.29 -0.96 -2.55
C CYS A 146 15.93 -1.78 -1.43
N PRO A 147 16.47 -2.98 -1.71
CA PRO A 147 17.00 -3.85 -0.66
C PRO A 147 18.19 -3.20 0.04
N ASP A 148 18.12 -3.09 1.36
CA ASP A 148 19.18 -2.55 2.22
C ASP A 148 19.56 -1.08 1.92
N ASP A 149 18.58 -0.34 1.39
CA ASP A 149 18.70 1.10 1.10
C ASP A 149 17.45 1.85 1.64
N PRO A 150 17.34 1.99 2.97
CA PRO A 150 16.16 2.55 3.62
C PRO A 150 15.90 4.01 3.26
N GLU A 151 16.94 4.80 3.02
CA GLU A 151 16.78 6.20 2.63
C GLU A 151 16.13 6.33 1.25
N ARG A 152 16.57 5.50 0.31
CA ARG A 152 15.97 5.43 -1.02
C ARG A 152 14.54 4.90 -0.97
N ALA A 153 14.29 3.83 -0.21
CA ALA A 153 12.96 3.29 -0.01
C ALA A 153 11.98 4.34 0.53
N ALA A 154 12.36 5.04 1.60
CA ALA A 154 11.58 6.13 2.18
C ALA A 154 11.34 7.30 1.20
N SER A 155 12.36 7.67 0.43
CA SER A 155 12.25 8.75 -0.56
C SER A 155 11.25 8.41 -1.68
N ILE A 156 11.31 7.18 -2.21
CA ILE A 156 10.39 6.72 -3.26
C ILE A 156 8.98 6.53 -2.68
N ALA A 157 8.86 5.97 -1.47
CA ALA A 157 7.58 5.82 -0.78
C ALA A 157 6.91 7.17 -0.52
N ARG A 158 7.67 8.21 -0.17
CA ARG A 158 7.16 9.59 -0.06
C ARG A 158 6.55 10.07 -1.37
N ALA A 159 7.25 9.86 -2.47
CA ALA A 159 6.78 10.25 -3.80
C ALA A 159 5.48 9.50 -4.17
N ALA A 160 5.43 8.19 -3.93
CA ALA A 160 4.26 7.36 -4.18
C ALA A 160 3.05 7.77 -3.31
N ALA A 161 3.27 7.87 -2.00
CA ALA A 161 2.24 8.20 -1.02
C ALA A 161 1.64 9.59 -1.25
N SER A 162 2.44 10.58 -1.66
CA SER A 162 1.99 11.96 -1.90
C SER A 162 1.01 12.11 -3.06
N VAL A 163 0.82 11.08 -3.88
CA VAL A 163 -0.20 11.08 -4.94
C VAL A 163 -1.61 11.13 -4.35
N SER A 164 -1.84 10.41 -3.25
CA SER A 164 -3.16 10.19 -2.68
C SER A 164 -3.31 10.63 -1.22
N HIS A 165 -2.19 10.80 -0.51
CA HIS A 165 -2.18 11.04 0.94
C HIS A 165 -1.29 12.22 1.31
N ASP A 166 -1.40 12.64 2.59
CA ASP A 166 -0.65 13.76 3.17
C ASP A 166 -0.34 13.51 4.65
N GLY A 167 0.55 14.32 5.20
CA GLY A 167 0.86 14.37 6.63
C GLY A 167 1.34 13.02 7.19
N ILE A 168 0.69 12.57 8.25
CA ILE A 168 1.10 11.35 8.99
C ILE A 168 1.05 10.08 8.13
N ALA A 169 0.10 9.99 7.20
CA ALA A 169 0.00 8.82 6.32
C ALA A 169 1.24 8.67 5.44
N VAL A 170 1.74 9.78 4.88
CA VAL A 170 2.97 9.80 4.10
C VAL A 170 4.18 9.45 4.97
N SER A 171 4.24 10.00 6.19
CA SER A 171 5.33 9.69 7.13
C SER A 171 5.36 8.22 7.52
N ALA A 172 4.19 7.63 7.79
CA ALA A 172 4.08 6.22 8.11
C ALA A 172 4.47 5.31 6.94
N ALA A 173 4.07 5.65 5.71
CA ALA A 173 4.50 4.93 4.52
C ALA A 173 6.04 4.97 4.34
N CYS A 174 6.67 6.12 4.57
CA CYS A 174 8.12 6.24 4.53
C CYS A 174 8.81 5.36 5.60
N PHE A 175 8.29 5.38 6.81
CA PHE A 175 8.82 4.57 7.92
C PHE A 175 8.75 3.07 7.60
N LEU A 176 7.59 2.59 7.17
CA LEU A 176 7.40 1.18 6.81
C LEU A 176 8.30 0.76 5.65
N ALA A 177 8.39 1.57 4.60
CA ALA A 177 9.27 1.27 3.47
C ALA A 177 10.74 1.20 3.87
N ALA A 178 11.21 2.08 4.76
CA ALA A 178 12.57 2.05 5.28
C ALA A 178 12.81 0.77 6.10
N MET A 179 11.88 0.46 7.01
CA MET A 179 11.96 -0.73 7.87
C MET A 179 12.00 -2.03 7.05
N GLU A 180 11.13 -2.17 6.06
CA GLU A 180 11.10 -3.34 5.18
C GLU A 180 12.37 -3.45 4.32
N SER A 181 12.90 -2.32 3.84
CA SER A 181 14.18 -2.29 3.15
C SER A 181 15.33 -2.78 4.03
N MET A 182 15.37 -2.38 5.29
CA MET A 182 16.38 -2.84 6.27
C MET A 182 16.27 -4.33 6.58
N ALA A 183 15.09 -4.93 6.49
CA ALA A 183 14.88 -6.35 6.73
C ALA A 183 15.65 -7.28 5.77
N PHE A 184 16.23 -6.73 4.71
CA PHE A 184 17.16 -7.48 3.86
C PHE A 184 18.49 -7.81 4.53
N SER A 185 18.96 -7.03 5.51
CA SER A 185 20.20 -7.29 6.25
C SER A 185 19.97 -7.50 7.74
N GLU A 186 19.13 -6.70 8.39
CA GLU A 186 18.81 -6.83 9.81
C GLU A 186 17.84 -7.99 10.05
N LYS A 187 18.15 -8.82 11.04
CA LYS A 187 17.34 -10.01 11.40
C LYS A 187 16.61 -9.86 12.73
N ARG A 188 16.94 -8.82 13.49
CA ARG A 188 16.32 -8.56 14.79
C ARG A 188 15.22 -7.54 14.63
N LEU A 189 14.02 -7.97 14.94
CA LEU A 189 12.82 -7.17 14.77
C LEU A 189 12.93 -5.83 15.53
N GLU A 190 13.50 -5.85 16.73
CA GLU A 190 13.65 -4.67 17.59
C GLU A 190 14.49 -3.57 16.93
N GLN A 191 15.51 -3.96 16.15
CA GLN A 191 16.40 -3.01 15.48
C GLN A 191 15.83 -2.41 14.19
N LEU A 192 14.75 -2.98 13.67
CA LEU A 192 14.03 -2.37 12.54
C LEU A 192 13.21 -1.15 12.98
N PHE A 193 12.99 -0.96 14.28
CA PHE A 193 12.23 0.16 14.83
C PHE A 193 13.11 1.28 15.42
N GLU A 194 14.44 1.10 15.48
CA GLU A 194 15.42 2.08 15.93
C GLU A 194 15.93 2.96 14.77
#